data_a715fe92f4f7d153c286ac2e4735fafb
#
_entry.id   a715fe92f4f7d153c286ac2e4735fafb
#
_cell.length_a   1.000
_cell.length_b   1.000
_cell.length_c   1.000
_cell.angle_alpha   90.00
_cell.angle_beta   90.00
_cell.angle_gamma   90.00
#
_symmetry.space_group_name_H-M   'P 1'
#
loop_
_entity.id
_entity.type
_entity.pdbx_description
1 polymer ?
#
loop_
_entity_poly.entity_id
_entity_poly.type
_entity_poly.pdbx_seq_one_letter_code
_entity_poly.pdbx_strand_id
1 'polypeptide(L)' 'MKQYLLDTNICIFFLRGKYEVADRLMEIGMGNCHISEITVGELLYGAACSIQKEKHLSQINDLIGLLSVEPIYPVLPVYA' A
#
# COMPACT_ATOMS: atom_id res chain seq x y z
N MET A 1 18.77 7.66 5.84
CA MET A 1 17.53 7.04 6.34
C MET A 1 17.11 5.92 5.43
N LYS A 2 16.59 4.86 6.03
CA LYS A 2 16.13 3.72 5.24
C LYS A 2 14.76 4.00 4.62
N GLN A 3 14.60 3.54 3.39
CA GLN A 3 13.32 3.57 2.69
C GLN A 3 12.76 2.16 2.66
N TYR A 4 11.46 2.03 2.77
CA TYR A 4 10.79 0.74 2.83
C TYR A 4 9.73 0.65 1.73
N LEU A 5 9.74 -0.46 0.99
CA LEU A 5 8.70 -0.74 0.01
C LEU A 5 7.76 -1.76 0.62
N LEU A 6 6.51 -1.36 0.81
CA LEU A 6 5.51 -2.21 1.45
C LEU A 6 4.88 -3.15 0.43
N ASP A 7 4.70 -4.42 0.81
CA ASP A 7 4.00 -5.35 -0.07
C ASP A 7 2.48 -5.29 0.21
N THR A 8 1.73 -6.02 -0.62
CA THR A 8 0.28 -6.02 -0.53
C THR A 8 -0.21 -6.53 0.82
N ASN A 9 0.44 -7.57 1.36
CA ASN A 9 0.03 -8.15 2.64
C ASN A 9 0.18 -7.16 3.79
N ILE A 10 1.28 -6.42 3.81
CA ILE A 10 1.51 -5.40 4.85
C ILE A 10 0.44 -4.33 4.78
N CYS A 11 0.09 -3.89 3.57
CA CYS A 11 -0.96 -2.90 3.39
C CYS A 11 -2.31 -3.41 3.88
N ILE A 12 -2.62 -4.68 3.61
CA ILE A 12 -3.86 -5.29 4.07
C ILE A 12 -3.89 -5.37 5.60
N PHE A 13 -2.79 -5.76 6.23
CA PHE A 13 -2.71 -5.82 7.69
C PHE A 13 -2.87 -4.43 8.30
N PHE A 14 -2.28 -3.41 7.67
CA PHE A 14 -2.45 -2.03 8.11
C PHE A 14 -3.92 -1.63 8.10
N LEU A 15 -4.61 -1.92 6.99
CA LEU A 15 -6.01 -1.53 6.83
C LEU A 15 -6.93 -2.27 7.80
N ARG A 16 -6.55 -3.49 8.20
CA ARG A 16 -7.34 -4.30 9.14
C ARG A 16 -6.94 -4.07 10.60
N GLY A 17 -5.93 -3.25 10.83
CA GLY A 17 -5.44 -2.98 12.18
C GLY A 17 -4.82 -4.19 12.87
N LYS A 18 -4.22 -5.10 12.08
CA LYS A 18 -3.63 -6.32 12.61
C LYS A 18 -2.13 -6.19 12.82
N TYR A 19 -1.61 -6.95 13.78
CA TYR A 19 -0.19 -7.11 14.05
C TYR A 19 0.54 -5.80 14.34
N GLU A 20 -0.20 -4.80 14.82
CA GLU A 20 0.36 -3.50 15.19
C GLU A 20 1.15 -2.85 14.05
N VAL A 21 0.76 -3.13 12.80
CA VAL A 21 1.45 -2.61 11.63
C VAL A 21 1.42 -1.08 11.61
N ALA A 22 0.27 -0.49 11.99
CA ALA A 22 0.14 0.96 12.03
C ALA A 22 1.17 1.59 12.95
N ASP A 23 1.37 1.02 14.15
CA ASP A 23 2.36 1.52 15.10
C ASP A 23 3.77 1.41 14.55
N ARG A 24 4.08 0.28 13.90
CA ARG A 24 5.38 0.08 13.27
C ARG A 24 5.65 1.10 12.18
N LEU A 25 4.67 1.36 11.33
CA LEU A 25 4.83 2.32 10.25
C LEU A 25 4.97 3.74 10.79
N MET A 26 4.30 4.06 11.90
CA MET A 26 4.45 5.35 12.55
C MET A 26 5.86 5.52 13.12
N GLU A 27 6.44 4.46 13.69
CA GLU A 27 7.82 4.50 14.20
C GLU A 27 8.83 4.72 13.08
N ILE A 28 8.63 4.05 11.94
CA ILE A 28 9.50 4.17 10.78
C ILE A 28 9.34 5.55 10.14
N GLY A 29 8.15 6.10 10.20
CA GLY A 29 7.78 7.33 9.51
C GLY A 29 7.14 7.02 8.17
N MET A 30 5.88 7.45 7.99
CA MET A 30 5.14 7.17 6.76
C MET A 30 5.82 7.75 5.52
N GLY A 31 6.58 8.85 5.69
CA GLY A 31 7.31 9.44 4.57
C GLY A 31 8.44 8.56 4.06
N ASN A 32 8.87 7.57 4.83
CA ASN A 32 9.91 6.63 4.43
C ASN A 32 9.33 5.34 3.84
N CYS A 33 8.01 5.24 3.76
CA CYS A 33 7.33 4.06 3.25
C CYS A 33 6.81 4.31 1.85
N HIS A 34 7.01 3.34 0.97
CA HIS A 34 6.62 3.42 -0.44
C HIS A 34 5.77 2.22 -0.82
N ILE A 35 4.99 2.38 -1.87
CA ILE A 35 4.12 1.32 -2.38
C ILE A 35 4.23 1.34 -3.89
N SER A 36 4.30 0.17 -4.53
CA SER A 36 4.40 0.08 -5.98
C SER A 36 3.03 0.26 -6.64
N GLU A 37 3.05 0.65 -7.92
CA GLU A 37 1.82 0.75 -8.70
C GLU A 37 1.10 -0.60 -8.81
N ILE A 38 1.85 -1.69 -8.82
CA ILE A 38 1.25 -3.03 -8.85
C ILE A 38 0.45 -3.27 -7.57
N THR A 39 1.04 -2.94 -6.43
CA THR A 39 0.36 -3.10 -5.14
C THR A 39 -0.90 -2.24 -5.07
N VAL A 40 -0.82 -1.00 -5.54
CA VAL A 40 -1.99 -0.13 -5.61
C VAL A 40 -3.09 -0.78 -6.44
N GLY A 41 -2.73 -1.32 -7.62
CA GLY A 41 -3.69 -2.00 -8.48
C GLY A 41 -4.34 -3.20 -7.81
N GLU A 42 -3.54 -3.99 -7.10
CA GLU A 42 -4.05 -5.16 -6.38
C GLU A 42 -5.03 -4.77 -5.28
N LEU A 43 -4.70 -3.73 -4.53
CA LEU A 43 -5.56 -3.24 -3.46
C LEU A 43 -6.88 -2.69 -4.01
N LEU A 44 -6.81 -1.91 -5.07
CA LEU A 44 -8.00 -1.34 -5.69
C LEU A 44 -8.89 -2.42 -6.30
N TYR A 45 -8.28 -3.43 -6.91
CA TYR A 45 -9.03 -4.56 -7.47
C TYR A 45 -9.76 -5.31 -6.36
N GLY A 46 -9.06 -5.63 -5.27
CA GLY A 46 -9.65 -6.29 -4.13
C GLY A 46 -10.81 -5.52 -3.53
N ALA A 47 -10.66 -4.19 -3.42
CA ALA A 47 -11.73 -3.33 -2.91
C ALA A 47 -12.93 -3.30 -3.86
N ALA A 48 -12.67 -3.28 -5.18
CA ALA A 48 -13.74 -3.25 -6.18
C ALA A 48 -14.57 -4.54 -6.15
N CYS A 49 -13.96 -5.66 -5.75
CA CYS A 49 -14.64 -6.95 -5.64
C CYS A 49 -15.29 -7.16 -4.28
N SER A 50 -15.14 -6.23 -3.36
CA SER A 50 -15.65 -6.35 -2.00
C SER A 50 -17.12 -5.97 -1.91
N ILE A 51 -17.83 -6.57 -0.94
CA ILE A 51 -19.20 -6.20 -0.62
C ILE A 51 -19.24 -4.76 -0.09
N GLN A 52 -18.20 -4.34 0.63
CA GLN A 52 -18.09 -2.99 1.18
C GLN A 52 -17.13 -2.15 0.30
N LYS A 53 -17.41 -2.14 -0.98
CA LYS A 53 -16.56 -1.51 -1.99
C LYS A 53 -16.20 -0.06 -1.66
N GLU A 54 -17.19 0.75 -1.38
CA GLU A 54 -16.95 2.19 -1.14
C GLU A 54 -16.11 2.42 0.10
N LYS A 55 -16.37 1.67 1.17
CA LYS A 55 -15.60 1.77 2.40
C LYS A 55 -14.13 1.40 2.16
N HIS A 56 -13.91 0.29 1.47
CA HIS A 56 -12.55 -0.18 1.22
C HIS A 56 -11.80 0.74 0.27
N LEU A 57 -12.46 1.26 -0.76
CA LEU A 57 -11.83 2.22 -1.67
C LEU A 57 -11.40 3.48 -0.93
N SER A 58 -12.25 3.99 -0.04
CA SER A 58 -11.93 5.16 0.77
C SER A 58 -10.71 4.91 1.65
N GLN A 59 -10.65 3.75 2.30
CA GLN A 59 -9.52 3.39 3.15
C GLN A 59 -8.23 3.29 2.36
N ILE A 60 -8.29 2.70 1.16
CA ILE A 60 -7.11 2.56 0.31
C ILE A 60 -6.64 3.91 -0.20
N ASN A 61 -7.55 4.78 -0.59
CA ASN A 61 -7.18 6.12 -1.03
C ASN A 61 -6.50 6.91 0.09
N ASP A 62 -6.98 6.78 1.31
CA ASP A 62 -6.36 7.43 2.47
C ASP A 62 -4.94 6.90 2.68
N LEU A 63 -4.76 5.60 2.58
CA LEU A 63 -3.45 4.97 2.74
C LEU A 63 -2.49 5.45 1.64
N ILE A 64 -2.93 5.44 0.39
CA ILE A 64 -2.10 5.87 -0.73
C ILE A 64 -1.67 7.32 -0.55
N GLY A 65 -2.53 8.16 0.01
CA GLY A 65 -2.20 9.56 0.28
C GLY A 65 -1.10 9.74 1.31
N LEU A 66 -0.88 8.75 2.17
CA LEU A 66 0.17 8.80 3.19
C LEU A 66 1.51 8.25 2.69
N LEU A 67 1.51 7.50 1.60
CA LEU A 67 2.70 6.82 1.09
C LEU A 67 3.14 7.42 -0.24
N SER A 68 4.41 7.15 -0.59
CA SER A 68 4.91 7.50 -1.92
C SER A 68 4.66 6.32 -2.86
N VAL A 69 3.99 6.57 -3.97
CA VAL A 69 3.73 5.53 -4.98
C VAL A 69 4.88 5.51 -5.98
N GLU A 70 5.49 4.34 -6.12
CA GLU A 70 6.62 4.17 -7.04
C GLU A 70 6.14 3.59 -8.36
N PRO A 71 6.50 4.20 -9.49
CA PRO A 71 6.15 3.66 -10.79
C PRO A 71 6.93 2.38 -11.06
N ILE A 72 6.30 1.44 -11.77
CA ILE A 72 6.94 0.17 -12.05
C ILE A 72 7.53 0.09 -13.46
N TYR A 73 7.12 0.98 -14.35
CA TYR A 73 7.59 0.88 -15.72
C TYR A 73 9.13 0.92 -15.85
N PRO A 74 9.89 1.61 -14.99
CA PRO A 74 11.34 1.53 -15.08
C PRO A 74 11.90 0.15 -14.73
N VAL A 75 11.09 -0.69 -14.08
CA VAL A 75 11.48 -2.03 -13.66
C VAL A 75 11.10 -3.07 -14.69
N LEU A 76 10.02 -2.82 -15.46
CA LEU A 76 9.51 -3.77 -16.44
C LEU A 76 10.54 -4.27 -17.43
N PRO A 77 11.41 -3.42 -18.01
CA PRO A 77 12.42 -3.89 -18.94
C PRO A 77 13.38 -4.92 -18.34
N VAL A 78 13.54 -4.89 -17.02
CA VAL A 78 14.42 -5.84 -16.32
C VAL A 78 13.80 -7.24 -16.33
N TYR A 79 12.49 -7.32 -16.29
CA TYR A 79 11.78 -8.60 -16.28
C TYR A 79 11.39 -9.07 -17.70
N ALA A 80 11.36 -8.16 -18.60
CA ALA A 80 11.06 -8.49 -19.98
C ALA A 80 12.28 -9.08 -20.69
#